data_d5880b67f3091b47db91d9ebead4a608
#
_entry.id   d5880b67f3091b47db91d9ebead4a608
#
_cell.length_a   1.000
_cell.length_b   1.000
_cell.length_c   1.000
_cell.angle_alpha   90.00
_cell.angle_beta   90.00
_cell.angle_gamma   90.00
#
_symmetry.space_group_name_H-M   'P 1'
#
loop_
_entity.id
_entity.type
_entity.pdbx_description
1 polymer ?
#
loop_
_entity_poly.entity_id
_entity_poly.type
_entity_poly.pdbx_seq_one_letter_code
_entity_poly.pdbx_strand_id
1 'polypeptide(L)'
;HILLAKLYRKPIDAGHSSRYRRFTLSEAVVRRTEQVRQMRGKKRIVSAQGERFNLDEVFESLNRRFFHGLLGRPVLTWSEHSARRLLGHYDAAHNTIMVSRVFDRPGTPRYAVEYLMYHEMLHLKHPVTVRKGRRCVHPAAFQAEERLFPELVEARLYLKKLQ
;
A
#
# COMPACT_ATOMS: atom_id res chain seq x y z
N HIS A 1 26.21 -3.29 -16.57
CA HIS A 1 26.20 -1.90 -17.04
C HIS A 1 25.24 -1.01 -16.25
N ILE A 2 23.92 -1.33 -16.19
CA ILE A 2 22.93 -0.49 -15.51
C ILE A 2 23.18 -0.37 -13.99
N LEU A 3 23.51 -1.48 -13.33
CA LEU A 3 23.80 -1.47 -11.89
C LEU A 3 25.03 -0.63 -11.58
N LEU A 4 26.08 -0.74 -12.38
CA LEU A 4 27.29 0.08 -12.27
C LEU A 4 26.99 1.55 -12.55
N ALA A 5 26.22 1.85 -13.61
CA ALA A 5 25.84 3.22 -13.91
C ALA A 5 25.04 3.87 -12.77
N LYS A 6 24.13 3.12 -12.12
CA LYS A 6 23.40 3.59 -10.93
C LYS A 6 24.31 3.79 -9.73
N LEU A 7 25.25 2.85 -9.48
CA LEU A 7 26.20 2.92 -8.38
C LEU A 7 27.08 4.16 -8.51
N TYR A 8 27.57 4.46 -9.73
CA TYR A 8 28.44 5.61 -10.01
C TYR A 8 27.68 6.87 -10.47
N ARG A 9 26.35 6.90 -10.32
CA ARG A 9 25.46 8.03 -10.71
C ARG A 9 25.68 8.51 -12.15
N LYS A 10 26.03 7.61 -13.06
CA LYS A 10 26.21 7.92 -14.47
C LYS A 10 24.88 7.85 -15.24
N PRO A 11 24.71 8.64 -16.31
CA PRO A 11 23.53 8.57 -17.14
C PRO A 11 23.40 7.16 -17.77
N ILE A 12 22.17 6.66 -17.86
CA ILE A 12 21.87 5.35 -18.43
C ILE A 12 21.17 5.58 -19.77
N ASP A 13 21.71 4.98 -20.82
CA ASP A 13 21.10 5.00 -22.15
C ASP A 13 19.65 4.48 -22.12
N ALA A 14 18.78 5.12 -22.90
CA ALA A 14 17.34 4.83 -22.94
C ALA A 14 17.05 3.38 -23.38
N GLY A 15 17.83 2.84 -24.33
CA GLY A 15 17.71 1.47 -24.80
C GLY A 15 18.03 0.45 -23.71
N HIS A 16 19.12 0.65 -22.97
CA HIS A 16 19.50 -0.18 -21.82
C HIS A 16 18.48 -0.08 -20.70
N SER A 17 18.00 1.12 -20.41
CA SER A 17 16.96 1.35 -19.41
C SER A 17 15.65 0.62 -19.76
N SER A 18 15.25 0.66 -21.03
CA SER A 18 14.04 -0.03 -21.52
C SER A 18 14.16 -1.56 -21.41
N ARG A 19 15.30 -2.14 -21.81
CA ARG A 19 15.57 -3.59 -21.70
C ARG A 19 15.57 -4.03 -20.24
N TYR A 20 16.19 -3.27 -19.36
CA TYR A 20 16.23 -3.57 -17.92
C TYR A 20 14.81 -3.53 -17.31
N ARG A 21 14.00 -2.53 -17.65
CA ARG A 21 12.61 -2.46 -17.19
C ARG A 21 11.80 -3.65 -17.68
N ARG A 22 11.92 -4.00 -18.96
CA ARG A 22 11.22 -5.16 -19.53
C ARG A 22 11.58 -6.45 -18.81
N PHE A 23 12.86 -6.64 -18.51
CA PHE A 23 13.33 -7.81 -17.76
C PHE A 23 12.79 -7.80 -16.32
N THR A 24 12.97 -6.71 -15.58
CA THR A 24 12.55 -6.63 -14.16
C THR A 24 11.05 -6.66 -13.97
N LEU A 25 10.27 -6.29 -14.98
CA LEU A 25 8.81 -6.31 -14.97
C LEU A 25 8.25 -7.56 -15.68
N SER A 26 9.10 -8.47 -16.14
CA SER A 26 8.63 -9.75 -16.66
C SER A 26 7.98 -10.57 -15.56
N GLU A 27 6.93 -11.30 -15.91
CA GLU A 27 6.14 -12.08 -14.95
C GLU A 27 7.01 -13.05 -14.12
N ALA A 28 7.96 -13.72 -14.76
CA ALA A 28 8.88 -14.63 -14.11
C ALA A 28 9.74 -13.94 -13.03
N VAL A 29 10.28 -12.74 -13.33
CA VAL A 29 11.10 -11.98 -12.36
C VAL A 29 10.24 -11.42 -11.24
N VAL A 30 9.04 -10.92 -11.54
CA VAL A 30 8.10 -10.43 -10.54
C VAL A 30 7.71 -11.56 -9.58
N ARG A 31 7.25 -12.72 -10.10
CA ARG A 31 6.93 -13.90 -9.28
C ARG A 31 8.11 -14.35 -8.41
N ARG A 32 9.31 -14.43 -9.00
CA ARG A 32 10.50 -14.82 -8.24
C ARG A 32 10.84 -13.83 -7.13
N THR A 33 10.70 -12.54 -7.40
CA THR A 33 10.94 -11.49 -6.42
C THR A 33 9.93 -11.58 -5.26
N GLU A 34 8.67 -11.86 -5.55
CA GLU A 34 7.62 -12.05 -4.55
C GLU A 34 7.90 -13.29 -3.69
N GLN A 35 8.24 -14.42 -4.30
CA GLN A 35 8.63 -15.62 -3.56
C GLN A 35 9.81 -15.37 -2.62
N VAL A 36 10.86 -14.68 -3.10
CA VAL A 36 12.02 -14.32 -2.26
C VAL A 36 11.61 -13.40 -1.11
N ARG A 37 10.69 -12.45 -1.35
CA ARG A 37 10.15 -11.59 -0.28
C ARG A 37 9.39 -12.39 0.77
N GLN A 38 8.51 -13.31 0.34
CA GLN A 38 7.78 -14.20 1.25
C GLN A 38 8.71 -15.02 2.16
N MET A 39 9.84 -15.49 1.60
CA MET A 39 10.79 -16.31 2.36
C MET A 39 11.72 -15.50 3.27
N ARG A 40 12.06 -14.26 2.90
CA ARG A 40 13.07 -13.45 3.60
C ARG A 40 12.53 -12.41 4.57
N GLY A 41 11.30 -11.96 4.37
CA GLY A 41 10.73 -10.86 5.12
C GLY A 41 9.73 -11.34 6.16
N LYS A 42 10.11 -11.44 7.43
CA LYS A 42 9.13 -11.49 8.51
C LYS A 42 8.81 -10.06 8.92
N LYS A 43 7.60 -9.58 8.61
CA LYS A 43 7.10 -8.34 9.22
C LYS A 43 6.83 -8.59 10.70
N ARG A 44 7.21 -7.65 11.54
CA ARG A 44 6.73 -7.63 12.91
C ARG A 44 5.24 -7.26 12.87
N ILE A 45 4.43 -8.19 13.32
CA ILE A 45 2.99 -8.01 13.45
C ILE A 45 2.73 -7.57 14.89
N VAL A 46 2.19 -6.37 15.01
CA VAL A 46 1.66 -5.84 16.26
C VAL A 46 0.15 -6.09 16.27
N SER A 47 -0.48 -6.06 17.43
CA SER A 47 -1.95 -6.20 17.51
C SER A 47 -2.66 -5.20 16.59
N ALA A 48 -3.77 -5.62 15.98
CA ALA A 48 -4.69 -4.73 15.27
C ALA A 48 -5.45 -3.81 16.25
N GLN A 49 -5.55 -4.21 17.53
CA GLN A 49 -6.10 -3.38 18.59
C GLN A 49 -5.13 -2.26 18.95
N GLY A 50 -5.53 -1.04 18.71
CA GLY A 50 -4.85 0.16 19.15
C GLY A 50 -5.46 0.74 20.43
N GLU A 51 -5.00 1.92 20.85
CA GLU A 51 -5.53 2.66 22.00
C GLU A 51 -6.87 3.33 21.66
N ARG A 52 -7.01 3.82 20.44
CA ARG A 52 -8.18 4.57 19.97
C ARG A 52 -8.99 3.83 18.92
N PHE A 53 -8.33 3.06 18.07
CA PHE A 53 -8.95 2.38 16.96
C PHE A 53 -8.59 0.90 16.93
N ASN A 54 -9.58 0.08 16.64
CA ASN A 54 -9.38 -1.32 16.29
C ASN A 54 -9.41 -1.45 14.76
N LEU A 55 -8.27 -1.84 14.15
CA LEU A 55 -8.17 -1.97 12.70
C LEU A 55 -9.10 -3.05 12.15
N ASP A 56 -9.41 -4.08 12.94
CA ASP A 56 -10.33 -5.13 12.54
C ASP A 56 -11.75 -4.58 12.37
N GLU A 57 -12.21 -3.78 13.32
CA GLU A 57 -13.54 -3.14 13.24
C GLU A 57 -13.62 -2.16 12.07
N VAL A 58 -12.54 -1.38 11.85
CA VAL A 58 -12.46 -0.45 10.72
C VAL A 58 -12.53 -1.22 9.40
N PHE A 59 -11.75 -2.30 9.26
CA PHE A 59 -11.74 -3.13 8.06
C PHE A 59 -13.13 -3.74 7.80
N GLU A 60 -13.74 -4.37 8.78
CA GLU A 60 -15.05 -5.02 8.64
C GLU A 60 -16.16 -4.03 8.29
N SER A 61 -16.14 -2.84 8.89
CA SER A 61 -17.07 -1.76 8.57
C SER A 61 -16.94 -1.33 7.10
N LEU A 62 -15.71 -1.08 6.64
CA LEU A 62 -15.43 -0.68 5.25
C LEU A 62 -15.70 -1.80 4.26
N ASN A 63 -15.38 -3.04 4.61
CA ASN A 63 -15.64 -4.21 3.77
C ASN A 63 -17.13 -4.35 3.48
N ARG A 64 -17.97 -4.26 4.49
CA ARG A 64 -19.43 -4.27 4.31
C ARG A 64 -19.94 -3.08 3.49
N ARG A 65 -19.43 -1.88 3.77
CA ARG A 65 -19.91 -0.63 3.17
C ARG A 65 -19.53 -0.48 1.70
N PHE A 66 -18.30 -0.84 1.31
CA PHE A 66 -17.77 -0.57 -0.03
C PHE A 66 -17.48 -1.82 -0.86
N PHE A 67 -17.37 -2.98 -0.22
CA PHE A 67 -16.96 -4.22 -0.90
C PHE A 67 -17.96 -5.36 -0.68
N HIS A 68 -19.15 -5.07 -0.16
CA HIS A 68 -20.22 -6.06 0.08
C HIS A 68 -19.80 -7.24 0.96
N GLY A 69 -18.77 -7.06 1.80
CA GLY A 69 -18.21 -8.12 2.62
C GLY A 69 -17.36 -9.15 1.86
N LEU A 70 -17.06 -8.89 0.59
CA LEU A 70 -16.42 -9.88 -0.30
C LEU A 70 -14.90 -9.87 -0.28
N LEU A 71 -14.26 -8.85 0.32
CA LEU A 71 -12.81 -8.86 0.45
C LEU A 71 -12.33 -9.86 1.51
N GLY A 72 -11.42 -10.74 1.10
CA GLY A 72 -10.73 -11.61 2.03
C GLY A 72 -9.92 -10.79 3.05
N ARG A 73 -10.00 -11.20 4.32
CA ARG A 73 -9.32 -10.48 5.40
C ARG A 73 -7.81 -10.68 5.34
N PRO A 74 -7.01 -9.59 5.21
CA PRO A 74 -5.56 -9.64 5.35
C PRO A 74 -5.16 -9.66 6.83
N VAL A 75 -3.87 -9.83 7.10
CA VAL A 75 -3.31 -9.54 8.41
C VAL A 75 -3.32 -8.02 8.60
N LEU A 76 -3.92 -7.55 9.70
CA LEU A 76 -4.00 -6.13 10.05
C LEU A 76 -3.03 -5.83 11.19
N THR A 77 -2.24 -4.78 11.04
CA THR A 77 -1.24 -4.43 12.07
C THR A 77 -1.00 -2.93 12.13
N TRP A 78 -0.81 -2.42 13.34
CA TRP A 78 -0.20 -1.11 13.52
C TRP A 78 1.31 -1.16 13.27
N SER A 79 1.92 -0.04 12.87
CA SER A 79 3.37 0.06 12.89
C SER A 79 3.91 0.11 14.33
N GLU A 80 5.14 -0.35 14.56
CA GLU A 80 5.78 -0.25 15.89
C GLU A 80 5.96 1.21 16.33
N HIS A 81 6.26 2.09 15.39
CA HIS A 81 6.54 3.50 15.63
C HIS A 81 5.60 4.40 14.85
N SER A 82 5.41 5.63 15.33
CA SER A 82 4.60 6.65 14.68
C SER A 82 5.31 7.20 13.42
N ALA A 83 5.26 6.42 12.33
CA ALA A 83 5.85 6.81 11.05
C ALA A 83 5.00 7.88 10.36
N ARG A 84 5.64 8.97 9.88
CA ARG A 84 4.97 10.04 9.12
C ARG A 84 5.21 9.97 7.62
N ARG A 85 6.31 9.33 7.18
CA ARG A 85 6.61 9.17 5.74
C ARG A 85 5.81 8.05 5.09
N LEU A 86 5.55 6.97 5.82
CA LEU A 86 4.76 5.84 5.36
C LEU A 86 3.56 5.70 6.29
N LEU A 87 2.45 6.28 5.91
CA LEU A 87 1.23 6.31 6.73
C LEU A 87 0.49 4.97 6.74
N GLY A 88 0.55 4.23 5.64
CA GLY A 88 0.02 2.89 5.48
C GLY A 88 0.62 2.20 4.27
N HIS A 89 0.51 0.89 4.20
CA HIS A 89 0.77 0.14 2.98
C HIS A 89 0.20 -1.27 3.04
N TYR A 90 -0.24 -1.74 1.87
CA TYR A 90 -0.55 -3.15 1.64
C TYR A 90 0.68 -3.89 1.12
N ASP A 91 1.02 -4.99 1.78
CA ASP A 91 2.06 -5.91 1.34
C ASP A 91 1.43 -7.17 0.76
N ALA A 92 1.39 -7.25 -0.56
CA ALA A 92 0.81 -8.38 -1.26
C ALA A 92 1.56 -9.71 -0.98
N ALA A 93 2.88 -9.65 -0.73
CA ALA A 93 3.67 -10.84 -0.47
C ALA A 93 3.27 -11.55 0.84
N HIS A 94 2.86 -10.79 1.85
CA HIS A 94 2.45 -11.32 3.15
C HIS A 94 0.95 -11.12 3.42
N ASN A 95 0.19 -10.67 2.44
CA ASN A 95 -1.22 -10.33 2.59
C ASN A 95 -1.48 -9.50 3.87
N THR A 96 -0.74 -8.41 4.04
CA THR A 96 -0.75 -7.62 5.27
C THR A 96 -1.03 -6.14 4.96
N ILE A 97 -1.97 -5.54 5.68
CA ILE A 97 -2.15 -4.09 5.73
C ILE A 97 -1.53 -3.57 7.02
N MET A 98 -0.59 -2.64 6.89
CA MET A 98 -0.03 -1.92 8.02
C MET A 98 -0.50 -0.47 7.99
N VAL A 99 -0.96 0.02 9.15
CA VAL A 99 -1.34 1.42 9.38
C VAL A 99 -0.36 2.04 10.37
N SER A 100 0.07 3.26 10.10
CA SER A 100 0.99 3.95 11.01
C SER A 100 0.32 4.28 12.35
N ARG A 101 1.02 3.99 13.45
CA ARG A 101 0.57 4.33 14.80
C ARG A 101 0.39 5.84 15.03
N VAL A 102 0.86 6.69 14.12
CA VAL A 102 0.59 8.14 14.17
C VAL A 102 -0.91 8.47 14.18
N PHE A 103 -1.75 7.55 13.67
CA PHE A 103 -3.20 7.70 13.68
C PHE A 103 -3.86 7.23 14.98
N ASP A 104 -3.18 6.41 15.78
CA ASP A 104 -3.72 5.83 17.01
C ASP A 104 -3.51 6.77 18.20
N ARG A 105 -4.04 7.99 18.11
CA ARG A 105 -3.88 9.05 19.13
C ARG A 105 -5.13 9.89 19.29
N PRO A 106 -5.30 10.58 20.44
CA PRO A 106 -6.36 11.55 20.63
C PRO A 106 -6.35 12.63 19.54
N GLY A 107 -7.54 13.04 19.08
CA GLY A 107 -7.69 14.06 18.05
C GLY A 107 -7.54 13.56 16.61
N THR A 108 -7.20 12.30 16.38
CA THR A 108 -7.26 11.71 15.04
C THR A 108 -8.72 11.52 14.62
N PRO A 109 -9.17 12.14 13.52
CA PRO A 109 -10.52 11.94 13.04
C PRO A 109 -10.70 10.55 12.46
N ARG A 110 -11.84 9.91 12.73
CA ARG A 110 -12.15 8.55 12.30
C ARG A 110 -12.05 8.39 10.78
N TYR A 111 -12.57 9.36 10.01
CA TYR A 111 -12.51 9.32 8.56
C TYR A 111 -11.09 9.24 7.99
N ALA A 112 -10.08 9.75 8.70
CA ALA A 112 -8.70 9.68 8.25
C ALA A 112 -8.12 8.26 8.32
N VAL A 113 -8.44 7.53 9.39
CA VAL A 113 -8.08 6.10 9.54
C VAL A 113 -8.86 5.26 8.55
N GLU A 114 -10.17 5.52 8.42
CA GLU A 114 -11.05 4.81 7.48
C GLU A 114 -10.60 5.02 6.02
N TYR A 115 -10.29 6.25 5.62
CA TYR A 115 -9.78 6.52 4.28
C TYR A 115 -8.47 5.80 3.99
N LEU A 116 -7.51 5.85 4.91
CA LEU A 116 -6.24 5.15 4.74
C LEU A 116 -6.45 3.65 4.61
N MET A 117 -7.26 3.06 5.50
CA MET A 117 -7.61 1.64 5.42
C MET A 117 -8.32 1.31 4.10
N TYR A 118 -9.28 2.12 3.68
CA TYR A 118 -9.98 1.95 2.40
C TYR A 118 -9.02 1.98 1.21
N HIS A 119 -8.07 2.92 1.20
CA HIS A 119 -7.02 3.00 0.17
C HIS A 119 -6.19 1.71 0.09
N GLU A 120 -5.77 1.17 1.25
CA GLU A 120 -5.01 -0.08 1.28
C GLU A 120 -5.88 -1.30 0.90
N MET A 121 -7.17 -1.28 1.23
CA MET A 121 -8.14 -2.30 0.80
C MET A 121 -8.35 -2.29 -0.71
N LEU A 122 -8.30 -1.13 -1.36
CA LEU A 122 -8.35 -1.04 -2.82
C LEU A 122 -7.14 -1.72 -3.48
N HIS A 123 -5.99 -1.78 -2.81
CA HIS A 123 -4.83 -2.55 -3.32
C HIS A 123 -5.05 -4.07 -3.28
N LEU A 124 -5.90 -4.59 -2.37
CA LEU A 124 -6.31 -6.00 -2.40
C LEU A 124 -7.18 -6.28 -3.64
N LYS A 125 -8.09 -5.36 -3.96
CA LYS A 125 -9.02 -5.48 -5.08
C LYS A 125 -8.35 -5.23 -6.43
N HIS A 126 -7.44 -4.26 -6.49
CA HIS A 126 -6.78 -3.79 -7.71
C HIS A 126 -5.28 -4.05 -7.64
N PRO A 127 -4.80 -5.25 -8.02
CA PRO A 127 -3.38 -5.54 -8.00
C PRO A 127 -2.59 -4.63 -8.95
N VAL A 128 -1.33 -4.43 -8.63
CA VAL A 128 -0.42 -3.65 -9.46
C VAL A 128 -0.33 -4.24 -10.86
N THR A 129 -0.58 -3.43 -11.86
CA THR A 129 -0.48 -3.81 -13.28
C THR A 129 0.76 -3.20 -13.93
N VAL A 130 1.14 -3.73 -15.10
CA VAL A 130 2.21 -3.14 -15.91
C VAL A 130 1.59 -2.59 -17.19
N ARG A 131 1.69 -1.28 -17.41
CA ARG A 131 1.24 -0.60 -18.63
C ARG A 131 2.42 0.09 -19.30
N LYS A 132 2.63 -0.19 -20.59
CA LYS A 132 3.73 0.40 -21.39
C LYS A 132 5.11 0.31 -20.70
N GLY A 133 5.41 -0.85 -20.07
CA GLY A 133 6.68 -1.08 -19.37
C GLY A 133 6.86 -0.27 -18.07
N ARG A 134 5.79 0.23 -17.47
CA ARG A 134 5.78 0.92 -16.16
C ARG A 134 4.79 0.26 -15.22
N ARG A 135 5.16 0.16 -13.95
CA ARG A 135 4.22 -0.27 -12.91
C ARG A 135 3.15 0.80 -12.73
N CYS A 136 1.90 0.36 -12.80
CA CYS A 136 0.72 1.16 -12.50
C CYS A 136 0.16 0.66 -11.17
N VAL A 137 0.44 1.38 -10.10
CA VAL A 137 0.04 1.03 -8.73
C VAL A 137 -1.43 1.40 -8.48
N HIS A 138 -1.86 2.51 -9.05
CA HIS A 138 -3.23 3.01 -8.96
C HIS A 138 -3.84 3.10 -10.37
N PRO A 139 -4.36 1.98 -10.93
CA PRO A 139 -5.02 2.00 -12.24
C PRO A 139 -6.30 2.84 -12.21
N ALA A 140 -6.87 3.14 -13.38
CA ALA A 140 -8.05 4.00 -13.47
C ALA A 140 -9.24 3.47 -12.63
N ALA A 141 -9.44 2.15 -12.58
CA ALA A 141 -10.48 1.54 -11.75
C ALA A 141 -10.26 1.81 -10.25
N PHE A 142 -9.00 1.67 -9.77
CA PHE A 142 -8.64 2.04 -8.40
C PHE A 142 -9.01 3.49 -8.10
N GLN A 143 -8.59 4.41 -8.96
CA GLN A 143 -8.86 5.85 -8.77
C GLN A 143 -10.36 6.18 -8.83
N ALA A 144 -11.12 5.49 -9.67
CA ALA A 144 -12.56 5.67 -9.74
C ALA A 144 -13.24 5.26 -8.43
N GLU A 145 -12.87 4.10 -7.87
CA GLU A 145 -13.41 3.63 -6.60
C GLU A 145 -12.92 4.48 -5.42
N GLU A 146 -11.66 4.91 -5.40
CA GLU A 146 -11.15 5.78 -4.36
C GLU A 146 -11.95 7.09 -4.21
N ARG A 147 -12.46 7.62 -5.33
CA ARG A 147 -13.31 8.82 -5.34
C ARG A 147 -14.68 8.60 -4.70
N LEU A 148 -15.11 7.37 -4.48
CA LEU A 148 -16.37 7.05 -3.80
C LEU A 148 -16.30 7.24 -2.28
N PHE A 149 -15.11 7.47 -1.73
CA PHE A 149 -14.98 7.74 -0.29
C PHE A 149 -15.56 9.14 0.03
N PRO A 150 -16.54 9.24 0.92
CA PRO A 150 -17.30 10.49 1.12
C PRO A 150 -16.42 11.66 1.58
N GLU A 151 -15.56 11.44 2.58
CA GLU A 151 -14.70 12.47 3.17
C GLU A 151 -13.30 12.48 2.54
N LEU A 152 -13.20 12.20 1.22
CA LEU A 152 -11.93 12.07 0.50
C LEU A 152 -11.06 13.33 0.61
N VAL A 153 -11.65 14.50 0.45
CA VAL A 153 -10.93 15.78 0.44
C VAL A 153 -10.36 16.06 1.83
N GLU A 154 -11.19 15.95 2.85
CA GLU A 154 -10.83 16.17 4.25
C GLU A 154 -9.77 15.18 4.71
N ALA A 155 -9.92 13.91 4.35
CA ALA A 155 -8.98 12.87 4.67
C ALA A 155 -7.60 13.15 4.04
N ARG A 156 -7.55 13.49 2.77
CA ARG A 156 -6.31 13.84 2.07
C ARG A 156 -5.63 15.08 2.68
N LEU A 157 -6.40 16.09 3.04
CA LEU A 157 -5.87 17.27 3.72
C LEU A 157 -5.30 16.91 5.09
N TYR A 158 -5.97 16.05 5.84
CA TYR A 158 -5.47 15.59 7.13
C TYR A 158 -4.17 14.78 6.97
N LEU A 159 -4.12 13.83 6.04
CA LEU A 159 -2.91 13.04 5.76
C LEU A 159 -1.72 13.93 5.37
N LYS A 160 -1.96 14.96 4.55
CA LYS A 160 -0.92 15.91 4.14
C LYS A 160 -0.35 16.71 5.32
N LYS A 161 -1.16 17.02 6.34
CA LYS A 161 -0.70 17.71 7.56
C LYS A 161 0.16 16.83 8.46
N LEU A 162 0.05 15.49 8.33
CA LEU A 162 0.82 14.54 9.13
C LEU A 162 2.23 14.29 8.58
N GLN A 163 2.42 14.49 7.28
CA GLN A 163 3.70 14.29 6.57
C GLN A 163 4.59 15.53 6.69
#